data_7d252ac016ceb479a5494aad749d81f2
#
_entry.id   7d252ac016ceb479a5494aad749d81f2
#
_cell.length_a   1.000
_cell.length_b   1.000
_cell.length_c   1.000
_cell.angle_alpha   90.00
_cell.angle_beta   90.00
_cell.angle_gamma   90.00
#
_symmetry.space_group_name_H-M   'P 1'
#
loop_
_entity.id
_entity.type
_entity.pdbx_description
1 polymer ?
#
loop_
_entity_poly.entity_id
_entity_poly.type
_entity_poly.pdbx_seq_one_letter_code
_entity_poly.pdbx_strand_id
1 'polypeptide(L)'
;VTRYLGVDLAWGEGTERRVANESGVVCIDETGTVIDAGWAIGIDAVVSWILATAEAGSVIAVDAPLLVENATGMRRCEREVGQRYGRWQVSAYPSNLGLPALGGVALFRALEAVGLHYFDGLSTPAEEDIVFFEAYPHTTLVGAGELGYTEARPRYKKLDTSLPVTERRQRRADVCDDLIERLDRLATASPPLLLRSHPVTKLLLDVPSPTKETAHKHREDLIDAALCAWTASSWDEHGLERFQILGATDVPDDHGRVPTLLAMARPEQRHPEYIPPNAYESPASLPRETSATADDPARAEPPSTTPKGHMDKQAYTKTEPAKADAIEFVEGGAAGSMTAASQPSGSTRAPSPAPTTVELLRSATWHLEHARVIADGDDVAFEAARSALAEAVFDLEAVQYGESTRG
;
A
#
# COMPACT_ATOMS: atom_id res chain seq x y z
N VAL A 1 8.31 -6.54 -19.58
CA VAL A 1 7.86 -5.19 -19.14
C VAL A 1 7.58 -5.27 -17.65
N THR A 2 8.34 -4.51 -16.85
CA THR A 2 8.13 -4.48 -15.40
C THR A 2 6.77 -3.87 -15.07
N ARG A 3 6.05 -4.44 -14.09
CA ARG A 3 4.79 -3.91 -13.59
C ARG A 3 4.92 -3.50 -12.13
N TYR A 4 4.26 -2.42 -11.78
CA TYR A 4 4.24 -1.88 -10.44
C TYR A 4 2.80 -1.92 -9.91
N LEU A 5 2.60 -2.70 -8.87
CA LEU A 5 1.29 -2.93 -8.29
C LEU A 5 1.16 -2.21 -6.95
N GLY A 6 0.03 -1.57 -6.73
CA GLY A 6 -0.31 -0.94 -5.46
C GLY A 6 -1.58 -1.52 -4.88
N VAL A 7 -1.56 -1.79 -3.59
CA VAL A 7 -2.68 -2.34 -2.83
C VAL A 7 -2.92 -1.48 -1.59
N ASP A 8 -4.10 -0.87 -1.47
CA ASP A 8 -4.62 -0.36 -0.19
C ASP A 8 -5.47 -1.46 0.45
N LEU A 9 -4.85 -2.21 1.35
CA LEU A 9 -5.45 -3.43 1.89
C LEU A 9 -6.44 -3.14 3.00
N ALA A 10 -7.65 -3.67 2.88
CA ALA A 10 -8.60 -3.71 3.98
C ALA A 10 -8.14 -4.71 5.07
N TRP A 11 -8.04 -4.26 6.32
CA TRP A 11 -7.52 -5.09 7.42
C TRP A 11 -8.47 -6.20 7.87
N GLY A 12 -9.77 -6.06 7.60
CA GLY A 12 -10.80 -7.02 7.99
C GLY A 12 -11.02 -8.09 6.93
N GLU A 13 -10.69 -9.33 7.24
CA GLU A 13 -10.85 -10.49 6.34
C GLU A 13 -12.30 -10.93 6.13
N GLY A 14 -13.24 -10.32 6.86
CA GLY A 14 -14.63 -10.77 6.89
C GLY A 14 -14.86 -11.94 7.84
N THR A 15 -16.09 -12.43 7.86
CA THR A 15 -16.51 -13.60 8.62
C THR A 15 -17.62 -14.31 7.84
N GLU A 16 -18.04 -15.50 8.24
CA GLU A 16 -19.21 -16.18 7.65
C GLU A 16 -20.49 -15.31 7.58
N ARG A 17 -20.60 -14.29 8.44
CA ARG A 17 -21.77 -13.41 8.55
C ARG A 17 -21.54 -12.00 8.00
N ARG A 18 -20.30 -11.63 7.70
CA ARG A 18 -19.94 -10.31 7.24
C ARG A 18 -18.90 -10.42 6.12
N VAL A 19 -19.24 -9.91 4.97
CA VAL A 19 -18.32 -9.81 3.82
C VAL A 19 -17.09 -9.00 4.24
N ALA A 20 -15.90 -9.38 3.76
CA ALA A 20 -14.68 -8.60 3.92
C ALA A 20 -14.86 -7.18 3.34
N ASN A 21 -14.11 -6.23 3.86
CA ASN A 21 -14.07 -4.90 3.27
C ASN A 21 -13.34 -4.95 1.92
N GLU A 22 -13.59 -3.96 1.09
CA GLU A 22 -12.91 -3.78 -0.19
C GLU A 22 -11.49 -3.27 0.03
N SER A 23 -10.57 -3.72 -0.83
CA SER A 23 -9.20 -3.24 -0.96
C SER A 23 -9.05 -2.55 -2.30
N GLY A 24 -8.47 -1.35 -2.36
CA GLY A 24 -8.12 -0.70 -3.61
C GLY A 24 -6.92 -1.38 -4.28
N VAL A 25 -6.95 -1.50 -5.61
CA VAL A 25 -5.85 -2.10 -6.39
C VAL A 25 -5.58 -1.28 -7.65
N VAL A 26 -4.30 -1.05 -7.95
CA VAL A 26 -3.84 -0.34 -9.16
C VAL A 26 -2.56 -0.99 -9.68
N CYS A 27 -2.47 -1.21 -10.98
CA CYS A 27 -1.25 -1.63 -11.67
C CYS A 27 -0.85 -0.59 -12.71
N ILE A 28 0.44 -0.23 -12.73
CA ILE A 28 1.03 0.63 -13.76
C ILE A 28 2.22 -0.09 -14.43
N ASP A 29 2.53 0.30 -15.66
CA ASP A 29 3.74 -0.13 -16.35
C ASP A 29 4.91 0.86 -16.14
N GLU A 30 6.06 0.58 -16.75
CA GLU A 30 7.28 1.40 -16.71
C GLU A 30 7.06 2.84 -17.22
N THR A 31 6.06 3.07 -18.04
CA THR A 31 5.72 4.41 -18.57
C THR A 31 4.76 5.16 -17.66
N GLY A 32 4.35 4.55 -16.54
CA GLY A 32 3.34 5.08 -15.64
C GLY A 32 1.90 4.95 -16.15
N THR A 33 1.70 4.22 -17.26
CA THR A 33 0.36 3.94 -17.78
C THR A 33 -0.37 2.98 -16.84
N VAL A 34 -1.57 3.33 -16.40
CA VAL A 34 -2.41 2.44 -15.61
C VAL A 34 -2.93 1.32 -16.52
N ILE A 35 -2.52 0.09 -16.22
CA ILE A 35 -2.88 -1.13 -16.94
C ILE A 35 -4.18 -1.71 -16.42
N ASP A 36 -4.34 -1.71 -15.07
CA ASP A 36 -5.55 -2.18 -14.41
C ASP A 36 -5.78 -1.42 -13.11
N ALA A 37 -7.05 -1.23 -12.72
CA ALA A 37 -7.40 -0.55 -11.49
C ALA A 37 -8.83 -0.93 -11.06
N GLY A 38 -9.04 -1.04 -9.74
CA GLY A 38 -10.36 -1.35 -9.18
C GLY A 38 -10.30 -1.70 -7.70
N TRP A 39 -11.17 -2.61 -7.31
CA TRP A 39 -11.31 -3.07 -5.93
C TRP A 39 -11.41 -4.59 -5.87
N ALA A 40 -10.82 -5.17 -4.84
CA ALA A 40 -10.87 -6.61 -4.56
C ALA A 40 -11.44 -6.84 -3.16
N ILE A 41 -12.31 -7.85 -2.99
CA ILE A 41 -12.97 -8.14 -1.72
C ILE A 41 -12.34 -9.38 -1.08
N GLY A 42 -11.62 -9.17 0.02
CA GLY A 42 -10.94 -10.22 0.77
C GLY A 42 -9.57 -10.60 0.19
N ILE A 43 -8.80 -11.33 0.98
CA ILE A 43 -7.40 -11.66 0.67
C ILE A 43 -7.27 -12.49 -0.61
N ASP A 44 -8.12 -13.50 -0.79
CA ASP A 44 -8.05 -14.39 -1.96
C ASP A 44 -8.27 -13.63 -3.27
N ALA A 45 -9.17 -12.63 -3.28
CA ALA A 45 -9.40 -11.81 -4.46
C ALA A 45 -8.20 -10.89 -4.74
N VAL A 46 -7.57 -10.32 -3.71
CA VAL A 46 -6.34 -9.52 -3.85
C VAL A 46 -5.21 -10.39 -4.40
N VAL A 47 -4.98 -11.59 -3.85
CA VAL A 47 -3.96 -12.52 -4.34
C VAL A 47 -4.24 -12.93 -5.79
N SER A 48 -5.49 -13.25 -6.11
CA SER A 48 -5.88 -13.61 -7.48
C SER A 48 -5.63 -12.48 -8.47
N TRP A 49 -5.94 -11.24 -8.08
CA TRP A 49 -5.68 -10.05 -8.90
C TRP A 49 -4.17 -9.84 -9.09
N ILE A 50 -3.36 -9.94 -8.03
CA ILE A 50 -1.91 -9.83 -8.12
C ILE A 50 -1.35 -10.87 -9.10
N LEU A 51 -1.75 -12.15 -8.96
CA LEU A 51 -1.26 -13.23 -9.83
C LEU A 51 -1.70 -13.09 -11.29
N ALA A 52 -2.85 -12.48 -11.54
CA ALA A 52 -3.34 -12.22 -12.89
C ALA A 52 -2.62 -11.03 -13.55
N THR A 53 -2.07 -10.12 -12.74
CA THR A 53 -1.57 -8.82 -13.22
C THR A 53 -0.04 -8.75 -13.18
N ALA A 54 0.62 -9.35 -12.18
CA ALA A 54 2.07 -9.33 -12.04
C ALA A 54 2.77 -10.17 -13.13
N GLU A 55 3.94 -9.71 -13.54
CA GLU A 55 4.88 -10.41 -14.43
C GLU A 55 6.23 -10.58 -13.71
N ALA A 56 7.16 -11.35 -14.27
CA ALA A 56 8.51 -11.49 -13.73
C ALA A 56 9.16 -10.10 -13.54
N GLY A 57 9.81 -9.88 -12.40
CA GLY A 57 10.39 -8.60 -12.02
C GLY A 57 9.39 -7.55 -11.53
N SER A 58 8.11 -7.90 -11.34
CA SER A 58 7.11 -6.96 -10.79
C SER A 58 7.39 -6.58 -9.35
N VAL A 59 7.10 -5.33 -9.01
CA VAL A 59 7.25 -4.75 -7.67
C VAL A 59 5.89 -4.36 -7.12
N ILE A 60 5.56 -4.82 -5.90
CA ILE A 60 4.25 -4.64 -5.29
C ILE A 60 4.40 -3.87 -3.98
N ALA A 61 3.75 -2.71 -3.86
CA ALA A 61 3.67 -1.95 -2.61
C ALA A 61 2.30 -2.10 -1.97
N VAL A 62 2.26 -2.41 -0.68
CA VAL A 62 1.04 -2.71 0.07
C VAL A 62 0.90 -1.77 1.26
N ASP A 63 -0.22 -1.03 1.36
CA ASP A 63 -0.58 -0.25 2.55
C ASP A 63 -1.21 -1.15 3.61
N ALA A 64 -0.39 -1.96 4.23
CA ALA A 64 -0.77 -2.77 5.40
C ALA A 64 0.47 -3.28 6.13
N PRO A 65 0.39 -3.56 7.44
CA PRO A 65 1.45 -4.22 8.19
C PRO A 65 1.58 -5.68 7.73
N LEU A 66 2.66 -5.99 7.00
CA LEU A 66 2.88 -7.30 6.38
C LEU A 66 3.56 -8.28 7.33
N LEU A 67 4.60 -7.87 8.02
CA LEU A 67 5.33 -8.68 8.98
C LEU A 67 5.18 -8.09 10.39
N VAL A 68 4.53 -8.85 11.29
CA VAL A 68 4.20 -8.42 12.65
C VAL A 68 4.63 -9.52 13.61
N GLU A 69 5.68 -9.27 14.40
CA GLU A 69 6.27 -10.23 15.33
C GLU A 69 6.09 -9.82 16.81
N ASN A 70 5.78 -8.55 17.06
CA ASN A 70 5.62 -8.04 18.41
C ASN A 70 4.26 -8.44 19.02
N ALA A 71 4.29 -8.97 20.23
CA ALA A 71 3.07 -9.38 20.94
C ALA A 71 2.17 -8.20 21.30
N THR A 72 2.73 -7.03 21.61
CA THR A 72 2.02 -5.83 22.03
C THR A 72 2.74 -4.57 21.57
N GLY A 73 2.03 -3.45 21.60
CA GLY A 73 2.59 -2.12 21.30
C GLY A 73 2.76 -1.88 19.80
N MET A 74 3.80 -1.14 19.46
CA MET A 74 4.06 -0.61 18.12
C MET A 74 5.36 -1.22 17.58
N ARG A 75 5.37 -1.66 16.31
CA ARG A 75 6.59 -2.10 15.61
C ARG A 75 7.60 -0.96 15.53
N ARG A 76 8.86 -1.30 15.30
CA ARG A 76 9.93 -0.28 15.19
C ARG A 76 9.69 0.66 14.01
N CYS A 77 9.37 0.12 12.84
CA CYS A 77 9.07 0.94 11.64
C CYS A 77 7.96 1.96 11.88
N GLU A 78 6.90 1.59 12.60
CA GLU A 78 5.78 2.49 12.95
C GLU A 78 6.21 3.61 13.91
N ARG A 79 7.06 3.32 14.90
CA ARG A 79 7.65 4.35 15.78
C ARG A 79 8.50 5.32 14.98
N GLU A 80 9.29 4.80 14.05
CA GLU A 80 10.16 5.60 13.20
C GLU A 80 9.37 6.48 12.23
N VAL A 81 8.19 6.05 11.75
CA VAL A 81 7.25 6.94 11.03
C VAL A 81 6.94 8.18 11.87
N GLY A 82 6.52 7.99 13.12
CA GLY A 82 6.20 9.11 14.02
C GLY A 82 7.40 10.03 14.29
N GLN A 83 8.58 9.47 14.44
CA GLN A 83 9.82 10.20 14.73
C GLN A 83 10.28 11.05 13.52
N ARG A 84 10.20 10.49 12.30
CA ARG A 84 10.76 11.14 11.11
C ARG A 84 9.75 12.00 10.36
N TYR A 85 8.46 11.61 10.37
CA TYR A 85 7.41 12.28 9.63
C TYR A 85 6.40 13.02 10.53
N GLY A 86 6.56 12.96 11.85
CA GLY A 86 5.65 13.60 12.82
C GLY A 86 5.53 15.11 12.63
N ARG A 87 6.59 15.81 12.16
CA ARG A 87 6.56 17.23 11.80
C ARG A 87 5.47 17.52 10.75
N TRP A 88 5.25 16.59 9.83
CA TRP A 88 4.21 16.69 8.77
C TRP A 88 2.87 16.07 9.18
N GLN A 89 2.67 15.82 10.48
CA GLN A 89 1.48 15.22 11.04
C GLN A 89 1.21 13.78 10.53
N VAL A 90 2.28 13.05 10.22
CA VAL A 90 2.21 11.64 9.85
C VAL A 90 2.60 10.79 11.06
N SER A 91 1.77 9.80 11.38
CA SER A 91 2.01 8.78 12.39
C SER A 91 1.36 7.48 11.93
N ALA A 92 2.00 6.36 12.15
CA ALA A 92 1.43 5.05 11.90
C ALA A 92 0.55 4.59 13.09
N TYR A 93 -0.37 3.68 12.80
CA TYR A 93 -1.16 3.00 13.84
C TYR A 93 -0.32 1.82 14.39
N PRO A 94 -0.37 1.52 15.69
CA PRO A 94 0.37 0.41 16.24
C PRO A 94 -0.20 -0.92 15.76
N SER A 95 0.66 -1.79 15.22
CA SER A 95 0.31 -3.16 14.85
C SER A 95 1.04 -4.16 15.73
N ASN A 96 0.30 -5.15 16.21
CA ASN A 96 0.83 -6.22 17.06
C ASN A 96 -0.09 -7.45 17.01
N LEU A 97 0.43 -8.60 17.46
CA LEU A 97 -0.29 -9.88 17.44
C LEU A 97 -1.56 -9.92 18.32
N GLY A 98 -1.76 -8.93 19.20
CA GLY A 98 -2.99 -8.79 19.99
C GLY A 98 -4.16 -8.14 19.24
N LEU A 99 -3.96 -7.68 18.00
CA LEU A 99 -5.04 -7.09 17.21
C LEU A 99 -5.99 -8.18 16.67
N PRO A 100 -7.30 -7.92 16.63
CA PRO A 100 -8.29 -8.90 16.20
C PRO A 100 -8.27 -9.20 14.69
N ALA A 101 -7.63 -8.35 13.89
CA ALA A 101 -7.50 -8.51 12.45
C ALA A 101 -6.15 -7.98 11.97
N LEU A 102 -5.43 -8.82 11.25
CA LEU A 102 -4.13 -8.55 10.65
C LEU A 102 -4.14 -9.00 9.17
N GLY A 103 -5.02 -8.41 8.38
CA GLY A 103 -5.16 -8.74 6.95
C GLY A 103 -3.84 -8.67 6.18
N GLY A 104 -2.94 -7.73 6.54
CA GLY A 104 -1.60 -7.66 5.95
C GLY A 104 -0.77 -8.92 6.19
N VAL A 105 -0.82 -9.49 7.41
CA VAL A 105 -0.12 -10.75 7.73
C VAL A 105 -0.74 -11.94 6.98
N ALA A 106 -2.07 -11.95 6.81
CA ALA A 106 -2.74 -12.98 6.00
C ALA A 106 -2.34 -12.87 4.52
N LEU A 107 -2.32 -11.65 3.95
CA LEU A 107 -1.86 -11.40 2.59
C LEU A 107 -0.40 -11.81 2.41
N PHE A 108 0.49 -11.41 3.32
CA PHE A 108 1.90 -11.79 3.32
C PHE A 108 2.08 -13.31 3.17
N ARG A 109 1.41 -14.08 4.05
CA ARG A 109 1.48 -15.56 4.01
C ARG A 109 0.94 -16.14 2.71
N ALA A 110 -0.14 -15.57 2.19
CA ALA A 110 -0.75 -16.03 0.95
C ALA A 110 0.15 -15.75 -0.26
N LEU A 111 0.82 -14.62 -0.32
CA LEU A 111 1.76 -14.26 -1.39
C LEU A 111 3.02 -15.13 -1.37
N GLU A 112 3.60 -15.38 -0.20
CA GLU A 112 4.74 -16.30 -0.08
C GLU A 112 4.36 -17.75 -0.44
N ALA A 113 3.17 -18.19 -0.06
CA ALA A 113 2.70 -19.53 -0.41
C ALA A 113 2.56 -19.77 -1.92
N VAL A 114 2.39 -18.71 -2.71
CA VAL A 114 2.34 -18.77 -4.18
C VAL A 114 3.66 -18.40 -4.85
N GLY A 115 4.74 -18.21 -4.07
CA GLY A 115 6.10 -18.02 -4.56
C GLY A 115 6.51 -16.57 -4.82
N LEU A 116 5.80 -15.59 -4.29
CA LEU A 116 6.24 -14.20 -4.29
C LEU A 116 7.14 -13.93 -3.08
N HIS A 117 8.05 -12.96 -3.20
CA HIS A 117 9.09 -12.73 -2.20
C HIS A 117 8.87 -11.43 -1.42
N TYR A 118 8.84 -11.55 -0.08
CA TYR A 118 8.85 -10.35 0.75
C TYR A 118 10.20 -9.65 0.64
N PHE A 119 10.14 -8.35 0.43
CA PHE A 119 11.30 -7.49 0.27
C PHE A 119 11.38 -6.48 1.43
N ASP A 120 12.37 -6.62 2.28
CA ASP A 120 12.61 -5.73 3.43
C ASP A 120 13.51 -4.51 3.10
N GLY A 121 13.96 -4.39 1.86
CA GLY A 121 14.86 -3.33 1.42
C GLY A 121 16.32 -3.52 1.82
N LEU A 122 16.68 -4.60 2.50
CA LEU A 122 18.03 -4.85 3.03
C LEU A 122 18.88 -5.78 2.16
N SER A 123 18.24 -6.45 1.20
CA SER A 123 18.90 -7.34 0.25
C SER A 123 18.46 -7.02 -1.18
N THR A 124 19.29 -7.36 -2.15
CA THR A 124 18.91 -7.21 -3.57
C THR A 124 18.13 -8.44 -4.00
N PRO A 125 16.88 -8.29 -4.49
CA PRO A 125 16.14 -9.41 -5.07
C PRO A 125 16.77 -9.84 -6.39
N ALA A 126 16.49 -11.07 -6.85
CA ALA A 126 16.83 -11.46 -8.20
C ALA A 126 15.97 -10.68 -9.21
N GLU A 127 16.52 -10.46 -10.42
CA GLU A 127 15.89 -9.64 -11.46
C GLU A 127 14.49 -10.15 -11.89
N GLU A 128 14.28 -11.47 -11.81
CA GLU A 128 13.02 -12.11 -12.19
C GLU A 128 12.04 -12.27 -11.01
N ASP A 129 12.48 -11.97 -9.77
CA ASP A 129 11.63 -12.12 -8.58
C ASP A 129 10.45 -11.14 -8.63
N ILE A 130 9.27 -11.64 -8.33
CA ILE A 130 8.13 -10.79 -8.01
C ILE A 130 8.21 -10.47 -6.52
N VAL A 131 8.47 -9.21 -6.19
CA VAL A 131 8.70 -8.77 -4.83
C VAL A 131 7.55 -7.93 -4.30
N PHE A 132 7.28 -8.04 -2.99
CA PHE A 132 6.29 -7.20 -2.32
C PHE A 132 6.84 -6.63 -1.01
N PHE A 133 6.48 -5.38 -0.72
CA PHE A 133 6.94 -4.68 0.48
C PHE A 133 5.83 -3.84 1.11
N GLU A 134 6.02 -3.50 2.38
CA GLU A 134 5.13 -2.59 3.09
C GLU A 134 5.43 -1.13 2.73
N ALA A 135 4.41 -0.43 2.27
CA ALA A 135 4.42 1.00 2.02
C ALA A 135 3.41 1.70 2.94
N TYR A 136 3.51 3.02 3.04
CA TYR A 136 2.56 3.84 3.76
C TYR A 136 2.28 5.13 2.97
N PRO A 137 1.15 5.25 2.28
CA PRO A 137 0.81 6.39 1.41
C PRO A 137 1.04 7.75 2.06
N HIS A 138 0.81 7.87 3.37
CA HIS A 138 1.06 9.12 4.08
C HIS A 138 2.54 9.53 4.11
N THR A 139 3.49 8.59 4.07
CA THR A 139 4.92 8.93 3.93
C THR A 139 5.23 9.35 2.51
N THR A 140 4.62 8.73 1.52
CA THR A 140 4.73 9.11 0.10
C THR A 140 4.20 10.52 -0.12
N LEU A 141 3.02 10.87 0.43
CA LEU A 141 2.42 12.21 0.29
C LEU A 141 3.36 13.32 0.75
N VAL A 142 4.08 13.15 1.84
CA VAL A 142 4.98 14.18 2.37
C VAL A 142 6.45 13.97 2.01
N GLY A 143 6.82 12.80 1.52
CA GLY A 143 8.15 12.46 1.04
C GLY A 143 8.36 12.88 -0.41
N ALA A 144 7.32 12.82 -1.24
CA ALA A 144 7.37 13.24 -2.63
C ALA A 144 7.34 14.77 -2.74
N GLY A 145 8.43 15.35 -3.24
CA GLY A 145 8.51 16.79 -3.50
C GLY A 145 7.49 17.28 -4.51
N GLU A 146 7.16 16.44 -5.49
CA GLU A 146 6.22 16.67 -6.59
C GLU A 146 4.79 16.96 -6.10
N LEU A 147 4.38 16.32 -5.00
CA LEU A 147 3.06 16.53 -4.41
C LEU A 147 2.94 17.83 -3.61
N GLY A 148 4.08 18.46 -3.23
CA GLY A 148 4.12 19.79 -2.65
C GLY A 148 3.56 19.91 -1.23
N TYR A 149 3.43 18.82 -0.47
CA TYR A 149 3.02 18.86 0.94
C TYR A 149 4.23 19.12 1.85
N THR A 150 4.62 20.40 1.96
CA THR A 150 5.82 20.82 2.69
C THR A 150 5.60 21.02 4.20
N GLU A 151 4.38 21.32 4.64
CA GLU A 151 4.05 21.63 6.03
C GLU A 151 3.33 20.49 6.74
N ALA A 152 2.31 19.91 6.11
CA ALA A 152 1.51 18.81 6.67
C ALA A 152 0.88 17.98 5.57
N ARG A 153 0.60 16.70 5.87
CA ARG A 153 -0.15 15.84 4.97
C ARG A 153 -1.61 16.30 4.80
N PRO A 154 -2.25 16.02 3.66
CA PRO A 154 -3.67 16.30 3.47
C PRO A 154 -4.53 15.43 4.40
N ARG A 155 -5.64 15.98 4.88
CA ARG A 155 -6.57 15.28 5.79
C ARG A 155 -7.79 14.71 5.04
N TYR A 156 -7.56 14.13 3.85
CA TYR A 156 -8.61 13.62 2.97
C TYR A 156 -9.39 12.42 3.53
N LYS A 157 -8.83 11.68 4.51
CA LYS A 157 -9.50 10.56 5.21
C LYS A 157 -10.24 11.00 6.50
N LYS A 158 -9.93 12.18 7.06
CA LYS A 158 -10.43 12.56 8.39
C LYS A 158 -11.41 13.72 8.32
N LEU A 159 -12.57 13.53 8.99
CA LEU A 159 -13.54 14.60 9.23
C LEU A 159 -13.02 15.56 10.30
N ASP A 160 -13.18 16.86 10.07
CA ASP A 160 -12.93 17.90 11.08
C ASP A 160 -14.14 17.97 12.03
N THR A 161 -14.04 17.34 13.19
CA THR A 161 -15.14 17.25 14.14
C THR A 161 -15.53 18.59 14.79
N SER A 162 -14.75 19.65 14.60
CA SER A 162 -15.08 21.00 15.04
C SER A 162 -16.16 21.67 14.16
N LEU A 163 -16.38 21.14 12.96
CA LEU A 163 -17.35 21.68 11.99
C LEU A 163 -18.68 20.91 12.01
N PRO A 164 -19.79 21.57 11.60
CA PRO A 164 -21.08 20.90 11.35
C PRO A 164 -20.92 19.73 10.34
N VAL A 165 -21.80 18.71 10.44
CA VAL A 165 -21.69 17.47 9.66
C VAL A 165 -21.55 17.71 8.16
N THR A 166 -22.36 18.59 7.61
CA THR A 166 -22.35 18.91 6.17
C THR A 166 -21.03 19.59 5.76
N GLU A 167 -20.61 20.58 6.54
CA GLU A 167 -19.36 21.33 6.24
C GLU A 167 -18.12 20.45 6.34
N ARG A 168 -18.03 19.60 7.39
CA ARG A 168 -16.85 18.71 7.56
C ARG A 168 -16.76 17.66 6.46
N ARG A 169 -17.90 17.18 5.93
CA ARG A 169 -17.92 16.25 4.80
C ARG A 169 -17.47 16.94 3.51
N GLN A 170 -18.00 18.15 3.27
CA GLN A 170 -17.61 18.95 2.11
C GLN A 170 -16.11 19.27 2.17
N ARG A 171 -15.61 19.76 3.30
CA ARG A 171 -14.17 20.06 3.47
C ARG A 171 -13.29 18.84 3.22
N ARG A 172 -13.70 17.65 3.67
CA ARG A 172 -12.97 16.42 3.39
C ARG A 172 -12.93 16.12 1.89
N ALA A 173 -14.07 16.28 1.21
CA ALA A 173 -14.17 16.11 -0.24
C ALA A 173 -13.27 17.12 -0.99
N ASP A 174 -13.29 18.39 -0.61
CA ASP A 174 -12.45 19.44 -1.22
C ASP A 174 -10.95 19.15 -1.04
N VAL A 175 -10.54 18.66 0.15
CA VAL A 175 -9.14 18.24 0.40
C VAL A 175 -8.77 17.01 -0.44
N CYS A 176 -9.73 16.10 -0.66
CA CYS A 176 -9.54 14.94 -1.53
C CYS A 176 -9.35 15.37 -2.98
N ASP A 177 -10.14 16.33 -3.47
CA ASP A 177 -10.02 16.88 -4.82
C ASP A 177 -8.67 17.61 -5.03
N ASP A 178 -8.20 18.42 -4.06
CA ASP A 178 -6.84 19.02 -4.11
C ASP A 178 -5.76 17.95 -4.21
N LEU A 179 -5.91 16.85 -3.45
CA LEU A 179 -4.97 15.73 -3.55
C LEU A 179 -4.99 15.10 -4.94
N ILE A 180 -6.16 14.85 -5.51
CA ILE A 180 -6.30 14.24 -6.83
C ILE A 180 -5.69 15.14 -7.92
N GLU A 181 -5.88 16.45 -7.85
CA GLU A 181 -5.21 17.40 -8.75
C GLU A 181 -3.69 17.35 -8.65
N ARG A 182 -3.15 17.10 -7.44
CA ARG A 182 -1.70 16.92 -7.24
C ARG A 182 -1.22 15.59 -7.79
N LEU A 183 -2.00 14.52 -7.67
CA LEU A 183 -1.69 13.23 -8.27
C LEU A 183 -1.67 13.31 -9.81
N ASP A 184 -2.58 14.07 -10.44
CA ASP A 184 -2.57 14.27 -11.89
C ASP A 184 -1.27 14.93 -12.39
N ARG A 185 -0.62 15.77 -11.55
CA ARG A 185 0.69 16.37 -11.89
C ARG A 185 1.82 15.36 -11.93
N LEU A 186 1.68 14.21 -11.29
CA LEU A 186 2.66 13.13 -11.38
C LEU A 186 2.79 12.56 -12.80
N ALA A 187 1.90 12.91 -13.72
CA ALA A 187 2.05 12.59 -15.14
C ALA A 187 3.37 13.13 -15.75
N THR A 188 4.00 14.13 -15.12
CA THR A 188 5.29 14.69 -15.55
C THR A 188 6.43 14.39 -14.57
N ALA A 189 6.20 13.56 -13.56
CA ALA A 189 7.21 13.13 -12.61
C ALA A 189 8.14 12.05 -13.20
N SER A 190 9.18 11.71 -12.48
CA SER A 190 10.03 10.55 -12.74
C SER A 190 10.04 9.65 -11.49
N PRO A 191 9.47 8.44 -11.58
CA PRO A 191 8.64 7.92 -12.68
C PRO A 191 7.29 8.62 -12.80
N PRO A 192 6.63 8.57 -13.97
CA PRO A 192 5.31 9.18 -14.14
C PRO A 192 4.18 8.32 -13.54
N LEU A 193 3.00 8.97 -13.31
CA LEU A 193 1.74 8.29 -13.01
C LEU A 193 0.63 8.87 -13.89
N LEU A 194 0.09 8.09 -14.83
CA LEU A 194 -0.86 8.54 -15.84
C LEU A 194 -2.30 8.13 -15.47
N LEU A 195 -2.89 8.76 -14.45
CA LEU A 195 -4.26 8.42 -13.99
C LEU A 195 -5.32 8.50 -15.09
N ARG A 196 -5.10 9.31 -16.13
CA ARG A 196 -6.03 9.46 -17.26
C ARG A 196 -6.01 8.29 -18.25
N SER A 197 -5.03 7.39 -18.15
CA SER A 197 -4.85 6.28 -19.10
C SER A 197 -5.85 5.13 -18.89
N HIS A 198 -6.50 5.03 -17.72
CA HIS A 198 -7.45 3.96 -17.41
C HIS A 198 -8.81 4.54 -16.99
N PRO A 199 -9.94 3.93 -17.45
CA PRO A 199 -11.27 4.47 -17.16
C PRO A 199 -11.58 4.66 -15.67
N VAL A 200 -11.20 3.71 -14.83
CA VAL A 200 -11.46 3.74 -13.38
C VAL A 200 -10.68 4.86 -12.69
N THR A 201 -9.37 4.99 -12.93
CA THR A 201 -8.58 6.06 -12.34
C THR A 201 -8.88 7.43 -12.92
N LYS A 202 -9.33 7.49 -14.19
CA LYS A 202 -9.79 8.74 -14.83
C LYS A 202 -11.00 9.32 -14.10
N LEU A 203 -11.89 8.51 -13.53
CA LEU A 203 -13.03 8.99 -12.74
C LEU A 203 -12.60 9.77 -11.49
N LEU A 204 -11.40 9.53 -10.95
CA LEU A 204 -10.86 10.37 -9.88
C LEU A 204 -10.72 11.83 -10.30
N LEU A 205 -10.43 12.09 -11.57
CA LEU A 205 -10.17 13.41 -12.12
C LEU A 205 -11.45 14.07 -12.71
N ASP A 206 -12.32 13.25 -13.26
CA ASP A 206 -13.50 13.74 -13.99
C ASP A 206 -14.71 14.00 -13.08
N VAL A 207 -14.74 13.39 -11.89
CA VAL A 207 -15.90 13.46 -10.97
C VAL A 207 -15.44 14.02 -9.62
N PRO A 208 -16.11 15.02 -9.04
CA PRO A 208 -15.81 15.55 -7.72
C PRO A 208 -15.91 14.48 -6.63
N SER A 209 -15.14 14.65 -5.57
CA SER A 209 -15.14 13.71 -4.44
C SER A 209 -16.48 13.70 -3.71
N PRO A 210 -17.05 12.52 -3.46
CA PRO A 210 -18.36 12.40 -2.83
C PRO A 210 -18.32 12.76 -1.34
N THR A 211 -19.38 13.35 -0.85
CA THR A 211 -19.54 13.68 0.59
C THR A 211 -20.12 12.50 1.41
N LYS A 212 -20.71 11.49 0.74
CA LYS A 212 -21.25 10.29 1.37
C LYS A 212 -20.10 9.36 1.81
N GLU A 213 -20.16 8.89 3.05
CA GLU A 213 -19.06 8.15 3.69
C GLU A 213 -18.57 6.93 2.88
N THR A 214 -19.49 6.06 2.48
CA THR A 214 -19.15 4.83 1.74
C THR A 214 -18.48 5.14 0.39
N ALA A 215 -19.06 6.06 -0.39
CA ALA A 215 -18.51 6.45 -1.69
C ALA A 215 -17.16 7.17 -1.55
N HIS A 216 -17.00 7.98 -0.48
CA HIS A 216 -15.74 8.63 -0.19
C HIS A 216 -14.64 7.60 0.18
N LYS A 217 -14.97 6.63 1.04
CA LYS A 217 -14.03 5.56 1.40
C LYS A 217 -13.58 4.75 0.18
N HIS A 218 -14.52 4.38 -0.67
CA HIS A 218 -14.23 3.68 -1.92
C HIS A 218 -13.25 4.47 -2.83
N ARG A 219 -13.39 5.80 -2.87
CA ARG A 219 -12.47 6.69 -3.60
C ARG A 219 -11.09 6.79 -2.92
N GLU A 220 -11.04 6.85 -1.58
CA GLU A 220 -9.81 6.85 -0.81
C GLU A 220 -8.96 5.61 -1.09
N ASP A 221 -9.58 4.43 -1.12
CA ASP A 221 -8.91 3.16 -1.35
C ASP A 221 -8.23 3.12 -2.73
N LEU A 222 -8.87 3.67 -3.75
CA LEU A 222 -8.28 3.78 -5.09
C LEU A 222 -7.13 4.78 -5.15
N ILE A 223 -7.24 5.91 -4.44
CA ILE A 223 -6.15 6.92 -4.34
C ILE A 223 -4.92 6.30 -3.68
N ASP A 224 -5.11 5.60 -2.57
CA ASP A 224 -3.99 5.01 -1.85
C ASP A 224 -3.35 3.84 -2.60
N ALA A 225 -4.14 3.04 -3.31
CA ALA A 225 -3.62 2.03 -4.22
C ALA A 225 -2.80 2.65 -5.36
N ALA A 226 -3.26 3.76 -5.95
CA ALA A 226 -2.48 4.47 -6.97
C ALA A 226 -1.18 5.05 -6.42
N LEU A 227 -1.20 5.59 -5.20
CA LEU A 227 0.01 6.04 -4.49
C LEU A 227 0.97 4.87 -4.21
N CYS A 228 0.45 3.71 -3.80
CA CYS A 228 1.27 2.50 -3.61
C CYS A 228 1.91 2.04 -4.92
N ALA A 229 1.17 1.97 -6.04
CA ALA A 229 1.72 1.60 -7.34
C ALA A 229 2.84 2.56 -7.79
N TRP A 230 2.62 3.87 -7.61
CA TRP A 230 3.65 4.88 -7.89
C TRP A 230 4.84 4.80 -6.92
N THR A 231 4.60 4.44 -5.66
CA THR A 231 5.66 4.19 -4.67
C THR A 231 6.53 3.00 -5.10
N ALA A 232 5.92 1.92 -5.59
CA ALA A 232 6.65 0.76 -6.12
C ALA A 232 7.55 1.14 -7.31
N SER A 233 7.01 1.87 -8.29
CA SER A 233 7.77 2.36 -9.44
C SER A 233 8.88 3.33 -9.03
N SER A 234 8.61 4.24 -8.09
CA SER A 234 9.60 5.18 -7.57
C SER A 234 10.72 4.49 -6.79
N TRP A 235 10.40 3.42 -6.06
CA TRP A 235 11.41 2.61 -5.39
C TRP A 235 12.34 1.92 -6.42
N ASP A 236 11.79 1.32 -7.44
CA ASP A 236 12.55 0.62 -8.47
C ASP A 236 13.49 1.59 -9.22
N GLU A 237 13.03 2.79 -9.56
CA GLU A 237 13.83 3.79 -10.27
C GLU A 237 14.90 4.44 -9.39
N HIS A 238 14.60 4.75 -8.12
CA HIS A 238 15.44 5.63 -7.29
C HIS A 238 16.02 4.96 -6.04
N GLY A 239 15.44 3.85 -5.57
CA GLY A 239 15.90 3.17 -4.37
C GLY A 239 16.14 4.12 -3.19
N LEU A 240 17.26 3.95 -2.51
CA LEU A 240 17.66 4.75 -1.35
C LEU A 240 17.95 6.23 -1.66
N GLU A 241 18.03 6.63 -2.93
CA GLU A 241 18.17 8.05 -3.27
C GLU A 241 16.93 8.84 -2.88
N ARG A 242 15.75 8.22 -2.94
CA ARG A 242 14.47 8.85 -2.61
C ARG A 242 13.71 8.18 -1.46
N PHE A 243 14.24 7.10 -0.91
CA PHE A 243 13.61 6.36 0.16
C PHE A 243 14.49 6.21 1.38
N GLN A 244 13.88 5.81 2.48
CA GLN A 244 14.53 5.26 3.66
C GLN A 244 13.78 4.01 4.10
N ILE A 245 14.52 3.07 4.70
CA ILE A 245 13.98 1.83 5.23
C ILE A 245 13.73 2.03 6.72
N LEU A 246 12.49 2.15 7.12
CA LEU A 246 12.11 2.26 8.53
C LEU A 246 12.04 0.87 9.14
N GLY A 247 12.52 0.72 10.36
CA GLY A 247 12.56 -0.57 11.06
C GLY A 247 13.73 -1.48 10.72
N ALA A 248 14.64 -1.09 9.83
CA ALA A 248 15.74 -1.95 9.35
C ALA A 248 16.67 -2.51 10.43
N THR A 249 16.64 -1.97 11.65
CA THR A 249 17.38 -2.50 12.82
C THR A 249 16.45 -3.23 13.81
N ASP A 250 15.25 -3.62 13.38
CA ASP A 250 14.37 -4.46 14.18
C ASP A 250 14.89 -5.90 14.20
N VAL A 251 14.31 -6.72 15.06
CA VAL A 251 14.68 -8.13 15.16
C VAL A 251 14.11 -8.87 13.96
N PRO A 252 14.96 -9.60 13.21
CA PRO A 252 14.46 -10.46 12.13
C PRO A 252 13.56 -11.58 12.67
N ASP A 253 12.64 -12.04 11.82
CA ASP A 253 11.88 -13.27 12.09
C ASP A 253 12.76 -14.53 11.97
N ASP A 254 12.19 -15.71 12.19
CA ASP A 254 12.88 -17.01 12.12
C ASP A 254 13.44 -17.32 10.70
N HIS A 255 13.04 -16.59 9.68
CA HIS A 255 13.55 -16.70 8.30
C HIS A 255 14.56 -15.59 7.94
N GLY A 256 14.93 -14.74 8.90
CA GLY A 256 15.88 -13.65 8.71
C GLY A 256 15.30 -12.39 8.08
N ARG A 257 13.97 -12.30 7.91
CA ARG A 257 13.27 -11.15 7.32
C ARG A 257 12.99 -10.09 8.39
N VAL A 258 13.22 -8.84 8.05
CA VAL A 258 13.03 -7.72 8.99
C VAL A 258 11.69 -7.03 8.73
N PRO A 259 10.88 -6.73 9.77
CA PRO A 259 9.61 -6.01 9.62
C PRO A 259 9.85 -4.53 9.31
N THR A 260 10.06 -4.22 8.04
CA THR A 260 10.37 -2.88 7.55
C THR A 260 9.18 -2.21 6.87
N LEU A 261 9.31 -0.90 6.69
CA LEU A 261 8.45 -0.08 5.84
C LEU A 261 9.34 0.77 4.94
N LEU A 262 9.14 0.66 3.62
CA LEU A 262 9.86 1.46 2.65
C LEU A 262 9.14 2.80 2.48
N ALA A 263 9.77 3.87 2.95
CA ALA A 263 9.16 5.18 3.04
C ALA A 263 9.86 6.20 2.14
N MET A 264 9.11 6.82 1.24
CA MET A 264 9.64 7.94 0.45
C MET A 264 10.05 9.08 1.37
N ALA A 265 11.23 9.67 1.15
CA ALA A 265 11.83 10.62 2.07
C ALA A 265 12.58 11.74 1.36
N ARG A 266 12.28 12.98 1.72
CA ARG A 266 13.11 14.14 1.40
C ARG A 266 14.40 14.11 2.21
N PRO A 267 15.45 14.87 1.82
CA PRO A 267 16.70 14.92 2.57
C PRO A 267 16.52 15.24 4.06
N GLU A 268 15.62 16.17 4.40
CA GLU A 268 15.35 16.57 5.78
C GLU A 268 14.56 15.55 6.62
N GLN A 269 14.00 14.52 5.98
CA GLN A 269 13.30 13.42 6.63
C GLN A 269 14.21 12.22 6.88
N ARG A 270 15.39 12.20 6.25
CA ARG A 270 16.37 11.12 6.38
C ARG A 270 17.22 11.30 7.62
N HIS A 271 17.58 10.20 8.25
CA HIS A 271 18.52 10.25 9.36
C HIS A 271 19.95 10.13 8.83
N PRO A 272 20.85 11.07 9.14
CA PRO A 272 22.21 11.08 8.61
C PRO A 272 23.05 9.86 9.04
N GLU A 273 22.69 9.17 10.13
CA GLU A 273 23.42 8.01 10.66
C GLU A 273 22.83 6.67 10.19
N TYR A 274 21.79 6.70 9.34
CA TYR A 274 21.07 5.50 8.98
C TYR A 274 21.41 5.04 7.57
N ILE A 275 22.58 4.42 7.45
CA ILE A 275 22.90 3.52 6.35
C ILE A 275 22.76 2.11 6.94
N PRO A 276 21.82 1.26 6.51
CA PRO A 276 21.78 -0.14 6.93
C PRO A 276 23.16 -0.75 6.67
N PRO A 277 23.72 -1.54 7.59
CA PRO A 277 25.05 -2.13 7.43
C PRO A 277 25.20 -3.01 6.16
N ASN A 278 24.09 -3.35 5.51
CA ASN A 278 24.02 -4.12 4.28
C ASN A 278 23.23 -3.38 3.18
N ALA A 279 23.11 -2.04 3.26
CA ALA A 279 22.47 -1.29 2.20
C ALA A 279 23.16 -1.58 0.87
N TYR A 280 22.40 -1.93 -0.15
CA TYR A 280 22.90 -2.09 -1.51
C TYR A 280 23.56 -0.77 -1.95
N GLU A 281 24.88 -0.78 -2.01
CA GLU A 281 25.64 0.26 -2.69
C GLU A 281 25.52 -0.01 -4.18
N SER A 282 24.78 0.81 -4.88
CA SER A 282 24.81 0.80 -6.35
C SER A 282 26.26 0.92 -6.81
N PRO A 283 26.73 0.12 -7.78
CA PRO A 283 28.10 0.22 -8.31
C PRO A 283 28.51 1.62 -8.79
N ALA A 284 27.52 2.50 -9.01
CA ALA A 284 27.74 3.90 -9.38
C ALA A 284 28.13 4.81 -8.20
N SER A 285 27.96 4.37 -6.95
CA SER A 285 28.22 5.18 -5.74
C SER A 285 29.58 4.92 -5.09
N LEU A 286 30.39 4.01 -5.61
CA LEU A 286 31.75 3.81 -5.11
C LEU A 286 32.62 5.01 -5.50
N PRO A 287 33.31 5.67 -4.52
CA PRO A 287 34.26 6.71 -4.84
C PRO A 287 35.36 6.14 -5.75
N ARG A 288 35.56 6.71 -6.92
CA ARG A 288 36.77 6.45 -7.70
C ARG A 288 37.96 6.76 -6.83
N GLU A 289 38.78 5.75 -6.52
CA GLU A 289 40.06 5.95 -5.84
C GLU A 289 40.89 6.98 -6.62
N THR A 290 40.92 8.20 -6.13
CA THR A 290 41.96 9.16 -6.51
C THR A 290 43.20 8.76 -5.73
N SER A 291 44.17 8.22 -6.42
CA SER A 291 45.51 8.01 -5.88
C SER A 291 46.09 9.37 -5.44
N ALA A 292 46.02 9.62 -4.15
CA ALA A 292 46.73 10.73 -3.50
C ALA A 292 47.94 10.18 -2.78
N THR A 293 49.09 10.63 -3.24
CA THR A 293 50.42 10.45 -2.65
C THR A 293 50.48 10.88 -1.19
N ALA A 294 51.22 10.07 -0.43
CA ALA A 294 51.61 10.37 0.94
C ALA A 294 52.43 11.68 1.06
N ASP A 295 52.18 12.44 2.13
CA ASP A 295 53.19 13.09 2.96
C ASP A 295 52.56 13.73 4.20
N ASP A 296 52.94 13.22 5.31
CA ASP A 296 53.58 13.60 6.55
C ASP A 296 52.85 14.52 7.60
N PRO A 297 53.19 14.28 8.90
CA PRO A 297 52.29 14.60 10.02
C PRO A 297 52.79 15.81 10.85
N ALA A 298 51.92 16.47 11.55
CA ALA A 298 52.22 17.09 12.84
C ALA A 298 51.03 17.74 13.57
N ARG A 299 50.71 17.20 14.75
CA ARG A 299 50.59 17.89 16.06
C ARG A 299 49.50 18.92 16.30
N ALA A 300 48.57 18.64 17.17
CA ALA A 300 48.41 19.28 18.48
C ALA A 300 47.06 19.03 19.11
N GLU A 301 47.06 18.51 20.33
CA GLU A 301 45.96 18.43 21.30
C GLU A 301 45.82 19.73 22.12
N PRO A 302 44.86 19.80 23.10
CA PRO A 302 43.54 20.47 23.06
C PRO A 302 43.54 21.73 23.96
N PRO A 303 42.41 22.35 24.27
CA PRO A 303 41.84 22.15 25.61
C PRO A 303 40.29 22.13 25.73
N SER A 304 39.90 21.43 26.77
CA SER A 304 38.58 21.36 27.38
C SER A 304 38.06 22.69 27.92
N THR A 305 36.75 22.92 27.77
CA THR A 305 35.97 23.66 28.79
C THR A 305 34.49 23.33 28.66
N THR A 306 33.94 22.78 29.72
CA THR A 306 32.51 22.70 30.03
C THR A 306 32.02 24.10 30.50
N PRO A 307 30.76 24.42 30.25
CA PRO A 307 29.95 24.85 31.38
C PRO A 307 28.55 24.19 31.44
N LYS A 308 28.20 23.87 32.68
CA LYS A 308 26.89 23.42 33.15
C LYS A 308 25.85 24.54 32.91
N GLY A 309 24.74 24.18 32.29
CA GLY A 309 23.53 25.01 32.23
C GLY A 309 22.34 24.21 32.72
N HIS A 310 21.83 24.59 33.85
CA HIS A 310 20.60 24.14 34.50
C HIS A 310 19.41 24.60 33.65
N MET A 311 18.48 23.70 33.34
CA MET A 311 17.17 24.13 32.79
C MET A 311 16.02 23.30 33.36
N ASP A 312 15.07 24.04 33.83
CA ASP A 312 13.90 23.67 34.61
C ASP A 312 12.97 22.64 33.93
N LYS A 313 12.48 21.73 34.77
CA LYS A 313 11.38 20.81 34.47
C LYS A 313 10.03 21.57 34.57
N GLN A 314 9.39 21.82 33.46
CA GLN A 314 7.96 22.10 33.45
C GLN A 314 7.16 20.82 33.30
N ALA A 315 6.23 20.63 34.24
CA ALA A 315 5.34 19.50 34.35
C ALA A 315 4.23 19.56 33.27
N TYR A 316 4.11 18.50 32.50
CA TYR A 316 2.95 18.25 31.65
C TYR A 316 1.89 17.48 32.44
N THR A 317 0.74 18.11 32.65
CA THR A 317 -0.44 17.50 33.21
C THR A 317 -1.07 16.51 32.23
N LYS A 318 -1.19 15.27 32.69
CA LYS A 318 -1.90 14.16 32.03
C LYS A 318 -3.41 14.42 32.05
N THR A 319 -4.02 14.54 30.89
CA THR A 319 -5.47 14.41 30.71
C THR A 319 -5.76 12.97 30.26
N GLU A 320 -6.56 12.25 31.06
CA GLU A 320 -6.99 10.88 30.76
C GLU A 320 -7.98 10.85 29.58
N PRO A 321 -7.95 9.84 28.70
CA PRO A 321 -8.99 9.64 27.71
C PRO A 321 -10.19 8.90 28.29
N ALA A 322 -11.37 9.32 27.87
CA ALA A 322 -12.66 8.77 28.24
C ALA A 322 -12.79 7.27 27.85
N LYS A 323 -13.46 6.53 28.74
CA LYS A 323 -13.78 5.11 28.61
C LYS A 323 -14.63 4.83 27.37
N ALA A 324 -14.19 3.86 26.56
CA ALA A 324 -15.00 3.20 25.55
C ALA A 324 -15.72 2.01 26.21
N ASP A 325 -17.02 1.87 25.94
CA ASP A 325 -17.88 0.82 26.46
C ASP A 325 -17.45 -0.56 25.95
N ALA A 326 -17.35 -1.51 26.88
CA ALA A 326 -17.05 -2.90 26.65
C ALA A 326 -18.26 -3.62 26.04
N ILE A 327 -18.04 -4.32 24.91
CA ILE A 327 -18.99 -5.30 24.36
C ILE A 327 -18.54 -6.67 24.86
N GLU A 328 -19.41 -7.34 25.64
CA GLU A 328 -19.21 -8.70 26.11
C GLU A 328 -19.21 -9.72 24.95
N PHE A 329 -18.19 -10.55 24.90
CA PHE A 329 -18.15 -11.73 24.05
C PHE A 329 -18.41 -13.00 24.86
N VAL A 330 -19.40 -13.77 24.42
CA VAL A 330 -19.74 -15.10 24.94
C VAL A 330 -18.82 -16.14 24.29
N GLU A 331 -18.08 -16.88 25.11
CA GLU A 331 -17.29 -18.05 24.70
C GLU A 331 -18.20 -19.24 24.39
N GLY A 332 -17.96 -19.86 23.24
CA GLY A 332 -18.54 -21.17 22.89
C GLY A 332 -17.45 -22.09 22.33
N GLY A 333 -16.92 -22.97 23.18
CA GLY A 333 -15.92 -23.93 22.78
C GLY A 333 -16.51 -25.16 22.09
N ALA A 334 -15.79 -25.73 21.10
CA ALA A 334 -15.84 -27.15 20.76
C ALA A 334 -14.50 -27.58 20.12
N ALA A 335 -13.82 -28.48 20.81
CA ALA A 335 -12.63 -29.18 20.32
C ALA A 335 -13.04 -30.28 19.33
N GLY A 336 -12.44 -30.28 18.14
CA GLY A 336 -12.54 -31.35 17.15
C GLY A 336 -11.16 -31.80 16.69
N SER A 337 -10.76 -32.98 17.13
CA SER A 337 -9.55 -33.71 16.71
C SER A 337 -9.61 -34.06 15.21
N MET A 338 -8.60 -33.74 14.42
CA MET A 338 -8.38 -34.31 13.11
C MET A 338 -6.99 -34.92 12.95
N THR A 339 -6.99 -36.16 12.60
CA THR A 339 -5.89 -37.08 12.31
C THR A 339 -5.14 -36.68 11.03
N ALA A 340 -3.83 -36.92 11.08
CA ALA A 340 -2.88 -36.71 9.99
C ALA A 340 -3.20 -37.57 8.77
N ALA A 341 -3.22 -36.98 7.58
CA ALA A 341 -3.22 -37.68 6.30
C ALA A 341 -1.99 -37.23 5.46
N SER A 342 -1.36 -38.26 4.91
CA SER A 342 -0.16 -38.30 4.09
C SER A 342 -0.17 -37.38 2.86
N GLN A 343 0.98 -36.81 2.54
CA GLN A 343 1.26 -36.01 1.32
C GLN A 343 1.22 -36.89 0.05
N PRO A 344 0.70 -36.37 -1.05
CA PRO A 344 1.02 -36.87 -2.38
C PRO A 344 2.06 -36.01 -3.10
N SER A 345 2.95 -36.72 -3.75
CA SER A 345 4.05 -36.33 -4.63
C SER A 345 3.67 -35.42 -5.79
N GLY A 346 4.64 -34.57 -6.16
CA GLY A 346 4.71 -33.58 -7.21
C GLY A 346 3.83 -33.75 -8.47
N SER A 347 3.09 -32.67 -8.74
CA SER A 347 2.43 -32.44 -10.03
C SER A 347 2.89 -31.08 -10.56
N THR A 348 3.58 -31.11 -11.68
CA THR A 348 3.86 -29.92 -12.50
C THR A 348 2.54 -29.36 -13.00
N ARG A 349 2.11 -28.26 -12.44
CA ARG A 349 0.88 -27.55 -12.82
C ARG A 349 1.08 -26.92 -14.20
N ALA A 350 0.22 -27.27 -15.14
CA ALA A 350 0.13 -26.60 -16.43
C ALA A 350 -0.24 -25.10 -16.22
N PRO A 351 0.23 -24.18 -17.08
CA PRO A 351 -0.16 -22.78 -16.99
C PRO A 351 -1.69 -22.66 -17.05
N SER A 352 -2.25 -21.78 -16.22
CA SER A 352 -3.69 -21.50 -16.22
C SER A 352 -4.10 -21.03 -17.62
N PRO A 353 -5.22 -21.50 -18.17
CA PRO A 353 -5.73 -21.02 -19.45
C PRO A 353 -6.01 -19.52 -19.36
N ALA A 354 -5.80 -18.79 -20.46
CA ALA A 354 -6.17 -17.39 -20.57
C ALA A 354 -7.64 -17.19 -20.21
N PRO A 355 -8.02 -16.07 -19.55
CA PRO A 355 -9.40 -15.83 -19.15
C PRO A 355 -10.30 -15.86 -20.38
N THR A 356 -11.44 -16.51 -20.23
CA THR A 356 -12.44 -16.58 -21.30
C THR A 356 -13.08 -15.20 -21.50
N THR A 357 -13.65 -14.96 -22.67
CA THR A 357 -14.39 -13.73 -22.98
C THR A 357 -15.52 -13.49 -21.96
N VAL A 358 -16.14 -14.55 -21.44
CA VAL A 358 -17.18 -14.50 -20.39
C VAL A 358 -16.60 -14.01 -19.06
N GLU A 359 -15.42 -14.50 -18.67
CA GLU A 359 -14.76 -14.03 -17.44
C GLU A 359 -14.32 -12.57 -17.54
N LEU A 360 -13.82 -12.13 -18.70
CA LEU A 360 -13.51 -10.73 -18.95
C LEU A 360 -14.74 -9.82 -18.88
N LEU A 361 -15.88 -10.27 -19.42
CA LEU A 361 -17.14 -9.53 -19.36
C LEU A 361 -17.74 -9.51 -17.95
N ARG A 362 -17.65 -10.60 -17.18
CA ARG A 362 -18.05 -10.61 -15.77
C ARG A 362 -17.18 -9.66 -14.93
N SER A 363 -15.89 -9.61 -15.19
CA SER A 363 -14.98 -8.61 -14.58
C SER A 363 -15.40 -7.20 -14.95
N ALA A 364 -15.69 -6.92 -16.23
CA ALA A 364 -16.15 -5.62 -16.69
C ALA A 364 -17.49 -5.22 -16.06
N THR A 365 -18.43 -6.15 -15.90
CA THR A 365 -19.71 -5.92 -15.20
C THR A 365 -19.47 -5.54 -13.74
N TRP A 366 -18.58 -6.26 -13.07
CA TRP A 366 -18.20 -5.97 -11.69
C TRP A 366 -17.59 -4.58 -11.55
N HIS A 367 -16.65 -4.21 -12.44
CA HIS A 367 -16.04 -2.88 -12.47
C HIS A 367 -17.08 -1.76 -12.74
N LEU A 368 -18.06 -2.02 -13.60
CA LEU A 368 -19.13 -1.06 -13.90
C LEU A 368 -20.05 -0.83 -12.69
N GLU A 369 -20.42 -1.89 -11.96
CA GLU A 369 -21.24 -1.80 -10.74
C GLU A 369 -20.51 -1.03 -9.64
N HIS A 370 -19.19 -1.18 -9.53
CA HIS A 370 -18.37 -0.46 -8.55
C HIS A 370 -18.11 1.00 -8.98
N ALA A 371 -17.94 1.28 -10.27
CA ALA A 371 -17.83 2.65 -10.79
C ALA A 371 -19.06 3.50 -10.49
N ARG A 372 -20.26 2.91 -10.39
CA ARG A 372 -21.49 3.59 -9.96
C ARG A 372 -21.38 4.23 -8.58
N VAL A 373 -20.72 3.53 -7.63
CA VAL A 373 -20.56 4.02 -6.26
C VAL A 373 -19.68 5.27 -6.20
N ILE A 374 -18.71 5.37 -7.12
CA ILE A 374 -17.81 6.52 -7.24
C ILE A 374 -18.53 7.71 -7.86
N ALA A 375 -19.30 7.44 -8.92
CA ALA A 375 -19.86 8.50 -9.77
C ALA A 375 -21.04 9.24 -9.12
N ASP A 376 -21.71 8.70 -8.07
CA ASP A 376 -22.97 9.23 -7.48
C ASP A 376 -23.95 9.74 -8.57
N GLY A 377 -23.89 9.08 -9.76
CA GLY A 377 -24.26 9.64 -11.04
C GLY A 377 -25.60 9.17 -11.57
N ASP A 378 -25.92 9.62 -12.73
CA ASP A 378 -27.14 9.36 -13.49
C ASP A 378 -27.52 7.87 -13.50
N ASP A 379 -28.37 7.50 -12.55
CA ASP A 379 -28.82 6.12 -12.34
C ASP A 379 -29.39 5.49 -13.62
N VAL A 380 -29.96 6.31 -14.52
CA VAL A 380 -30.56 5.84 -15.76
C VAL A 380 -29.53 5.42 -16.80
N ALA A 381 -28.47 6.22 -16.97
CA ALA A 381 -27.38 5.89 -17.89
C ALA A 381 -26.59 4.68 -17.40
N PHE A 382 -26.36 4.57 -16.08
CA PHE A 382 -25.69 3.42 -15.48
C PHE A 382 -26.51 2.14 -15.64
N GLU A 383 -27.81 2.14 -15.31
CA GLU A 383 -28.67 0.97 -15.45
C GLU A 383 -28.82 0.54 -16.91
N ALA A 384 -28.83 1.48 -17.86
CA ALA A 384 -28.81 1.15 -19.28
C ALA A 384 -27.51 0.46 -19.70
N ALA A 385 -26.35 0.94 -19.25
CA ALA A 385 -25.05 0.33 -19.53
C ALA A 385 -24.92 -1.04 -18.88
N ARG A 386 -25.39 -1.20 -17.63
CA ARG A 386 -25.41 -2.48 -16.91
C ARG A 386 -26.30 -3.51 -17.61
N SER A 387 -27.49 -3.09 -18.08
CA SER A 387 -28.42 -3.96 -18.80
C SER A 387 -27.83 -4.44 -20.12
N ALA A 388 -27.22 -3.53 -20.91
CA ALA A 388 -26.57 -3.87 -22.17
C ALA A 388 -25.40 -4.86 -21.98
N LEU A 389 -24.61 -4.69 -20.90
CA LEU A 389 -23.52 -5.58 -20.59
C LEU A 389 -24.01 -6.94 -20.12
N ALA A 390 -25.09 -7.02 -19.34
CA ALA A 390 -25.71 -8.26 -18.92
C ALA A 390 -26.28 -9.06 -20.11
N GLU A 391 -26.89 -8.38 -21.08
CA GLU A 391 -27.36 -8.97 -22.34
C GLU A 391 -26.19 -9.53 -23.15
N ALA A 392 -25.09 -8.78 -23.28
CA ALA A 392 -23.88 -9.23 -23.98
C ALA A 392 -23.23 -10.46 -23.32
N VAL A 393 -23.20 -10.53 -21.98
CA VAL A 393 -22.73 -11.72 -21.24
C VAL A 393 -23.64 -12.91 -21.52
N PHE A 394 -24.95 -12.73 -21.46
CA PHE A 394 -25.93 -13.79 -21.72
C PHE A 394 -25.83 -14.33 -23.14
N ASP A 395 -25.68 -13.46 -24.13
CA ASP A 395 -25.53 -13.86 -25.55
C ASP A 395 -24.23 -14.65 -25.79
N LEU A 396 -23.13 -14.27 -25.13
CA LEU A 396 -21.86 -14.98 -25.21
C LEU A 396 -21.91 -16.34 -24.51
N GLU A 397 -22.55 -16.44 -23.36
CA GLU A 397 -22.79 -17.72 -22.70
C GLU A 397 -23.64 -18.64 -23.57
N ALA A 398 -24.68 -18.13 -24.24
CA ALA A 398 -25.51 -18.89 -25.15
C ALA A 398 -24.73 -19.42 -26.36
N VAL A 399 -23.82 -18.62 -26.93
CA VAL A 399 -22.92 -19.06 -28.02
C VAL A 399 -21.96 -20.14 -27.54
N GLN A 400 -21.34 -19.98 -26.38
CA GLN A 400 -20.40 -20.94 -25.82
C GLN A 400 -21.04 -22.29 -25.49
N TYR A 401 -22.27 -22.30 -24.96
CA TYR A 401 -23.02 -23.53 -24.69
C TYR A 401 -23.72 -24.11 -25.93
N GLY A 402 -24.05 -23.28 -26.91
CA GLY A 402 -24.63 -23.69 -28.18
C GLY A 402 -23.67 -24.44 -29.11
N GLU A 403 -22.38 -24.13 -29.06
CA GLU A 403 -21.34 -24.84 -29.80
C GLU A 403 -21.03 -26.23 -29.18
N SER A 404 -21.17 -26.38 -27.86
CA SER A 404 -20.93 -27.65 -27.15
C SER A 404 -21.97 -28.75 -27.44
N THR A 405 -23.14 -28.41 -28.02
CA THR A 405 -24.21 -29.39 -28.33
C THR A 405 -24.24 -29.82 -29.80
N ARG A 406 -23.27 -29.35 -30.61
CA ARG A 406 -23.16 -29.70 -32.04
C ARG A 406 -21.88 -30.46 -32.40
N GLY A 407 -21.15 -30.99 -31.40
CA GLY A 407 -19.95 -31.84 -31.56
C GLY A 407 -20.22 -33.33 -31.34
#